data_79aae6502a70891b701c8a8c13c4b2ba
#
_entry.id   79aae6502a70891b701c8a8c13c4b2ba
#
_cell.length_a   1.000
_cell.length_b   1.000
_cell.length_c   1.000
_cell.angle_alpha   90.00
_cell.angle_beta   90.00
_cell.angle_gamma   90.00
#
_symmetry.space_group_name_H-M   'P 1'
#
loop_
_entity.id
_entity.type
_entity.pdbx_description
1 polymer ?
#
loop_
_entity_poly.entity_id
_entity_poly.type
_entity_poly.pdbx_seq_one_letter_code
_entity_poly.pdbx_strand_id
1 'polypeptide(L)'
;MVHLGALPGTPLYKEDEGLEGIVENAHKDLTALQNAGVDAVMFGNENDRPYEFTVDAASTATMAYVIGSLKREIKIPFGVNVLWDPMATIALAAATGATFVREIFTGTYASDMGFWAPNAGQALRYKKRLGIDDVLTLFNVSAEFADSLDRRPLPDRARSAVFSSIPDAVLVSGAITGEAAKLEDLESVKKALPETPVLANTGVTHETIE
;
A
#
# COMPACT_ATOMS: atom_id res chain seq x y z
N MET A 1 5.06 1.65 -9.16
CA MET A 1 5.29 1.91 -7.73
C MET A 1 6.75 2.28 -7.53
N VAL A 2 7.06 3.23 -6.67
CA VAL A 2 8.43 3.58 -6.27
C VAL A 2 8.75 2.79 -5.00
N HIS A 3 9.57 1.76 -5.15
CA HIS A 3 10.00 0.91 -4.04
C HIS A 3 11.23 1.54 -3.37
N LEU A 4 11.05 2.08 -2.18
CA LEU A 4 12.17 2.67 -1.45
C LEU A 4 13.20 1.59 -1.10
N GLY A 5 14.46 1.96 -1.09
CA GLY A 5 15.51 1.12 -0.53
C GLY A 5 15.25 0.83 0.95
N ALA A 6 15.88 -0.21 1.49
CA ALA A 6 15.76 -0.56 2.89
C ALA A 6 16.11 0.64 3.77
N LEU A 7 15.29 0.91 4.77
CA LEU A 7 15.38 2.11 5.60
C LEU A 7 16.36 1.92 6.76
N PRO A 8 16.91 3.00 7.34
CA PRO A 8 17.80 2.91 8.50
C PRO A 8 17.19 2.13 9.65
N GLY A 9 17.96 1.22 10.21
CA GLY A 9 17.52 0.31 11.28
C GLY A 9 17.09 -1.07 10.79
N THR A 10 16.86 -1.24 9.49
CA THR A 10 16.52 -2.56 8.93
C THR A 10 17.78 -3.33 8.51
N PRO A 11 17.74 -4.68 8.54
CA PRO A 11 18.92 -5.51 8.26
C PRO A 11 19.51 -5.34 6.84
N LEU A 12 18.71 -4.88 5.90
CA LEU A 12 19.11 -4.69 4.50
C LEU A 12 19.54 -3.26 4.18
N TYR A 13 19.54 -2.36 5.17
CA TYR A 13 19.97 -0.99 4.98
C TYR A 13 21.44 -0.92 4.57
N LYS A 14 21.74 -0.09 3.60
CA LYS A 14 23.08 0.13 3.07
C LYS A 14 23.65 1.42 3.64
N GLU A 15 24.46 1.32 4.68
CA GLU A 15 25.05 2.47 5.37
C GLU A 15 25.94 3.33 4.46
N ASP A 16 26.61 2.71 3.49
CA ASP A 16 27.50 3.36 2.53
C ASP A 16 26.74 4.21 1.49
N GLU A 17 25.50 3.85 1.15
CA GLU A 17 24.62 4.63 0.28
C GLU A 17 23.88 5.74 1.06
N GLY A 18 23.61 5.51 2.34
CA GLY A 18 22.92 6.45 3.21
C GLY A 18 21.52 6.85 2.75
N LEU A 19 21.00 7.91 3.33
CA LEU A 19 19.68 8.45 2.94
C LEU A 19 19.70 9.07 1.55
N GLU A 20 20.82 9.66 1.15
CA GLU A 20 21.01 10.22 -0.17
C GLU A 20 20.84 9.17 -1.26
N GLY A 21 21.38 7.96 -1.06
CA GLY A 21 21.20 6.86 -2.00
C GLY A 21 19.74 6.43 -2.14
N ILE A 22 18.98 6.40 -1.04
CA ILE A 22 17.54 6.11 -1.09
C ILE A 22 16.79 7.19 -1.89
N VAL A 23 17.07 8.46 -1.64
CA VAL A 23 16.45 9.59 -2.36
C VAL A 23 16.80 9.53 -3.85
N GLU A 24 18.07 9.29 -4.19
CA GLU A 24 18.52 9.23 -5.59
C GLU A 24 17.84 8.09 -6.36
N ASN A 25 17.76 6.90 -5.76
CA ASN A 25 17.13 5.74 -6.39
C ASN A 25 15.61 5.97 -6.54
N ALA A 26 14.95 6.49 -5.51
CA ALA A 26 13.53 6.85 -5.58
C ALA A 26 13.25 7.93 -6.66
N HIS A 27 14.16 8.90 -6.84
CA HIS A 27 14.06 9.90 -7.89
C HIS A 27 14.18 9.30 -9.29
N LYS A 28 15.09 8.33 -9.49
CA LYS A 28 15.25 7.62 -10.77
C LYS A 28 13.96 6.87 -11.12
N ASP A 29 13.39 6.13 -10.17
CA ASP A 29 12.15 5.39 -10.37
C ASP A 29 10.96 6.31 -10.63
N LEU A 30 10.80 7.36 -9.85
CA LEU A 30 9.77 8.38 -10.03
C LEU A 30 9.83 8.99 -11.44
N THR A 31 11.03 9.38 -11.86
CA THR A 31 11.26 9.99 -13.18
C THR A 31 10.92 9.02 -14.31
N ALA A 32 11.33 7.76 -14.19
CA ALA A 32 11.03 6.72 -15.17
C ALA A 32 9.53 6.48 -15.31
N LEU A 33 8.83 6.37 -14.18
CA LEU A 33 7.37 6.15 -14.16
C LEU A 33 6.61 7.34 -14.75
N GLN A 34 6.96 8.57 -14.38
CA GLN A 34 6.33 9.77 -14.94
C GLN A 34 6.57 9.90 -16.45
N ASN A 35 7.78 9.60 -16.93
CA ASN A 35 8.11 9.61 -18.35
C ASN A 35 7.36 8.49 -19.12
N ALA A 36 7.03 7.39 -18.47
CA ALA A 36 6.20 6.34 -19.04
C ALA A 36 4.71 6.72 -19.13
N GLY A 37 4.30 7.85 -18.55
CA GLY A 37 2.94 8.36 -18.65
C GLY A 37 1.93 7.67 -17.73
N VAL A 38 2.36 7.14 -16.58
CA VAL A 38 1.43 6.58 -15.59
C VAL A 38 0.56 7.67 -14.97
N ASP A 39 -0.68 7.34 -14.63
CA ASP A 39 -1.65 8.30 -14.08
C ASP A 39 -1.35 8.72 -12.63
N ALA A 40 -0.73 7.81 -11.86
CA ALA A 40 -0.34 8.06 -10.47
C ALA A 40 0.85 7.18 -10.08
N VAL A 41 1.56 7.57 -9.02
CA VAL A 41 2.64 6.78 -8.41
C VAL A 41 2.34 6.50 -6.96
N MET A 42 2.97 5.48 -6.38
CA MET A 42 2.88 5.19 -4.96
C MET A 42 4.27 4.86 -4.41
N PHE A 43 4.60 5.42 -3.25
CA PHE A 43 5.83 5.13 -2.53
C PHE A 43 5.57 4.08 -1.45
N GLY A 44 6.42 3.09 -1.34
CA GLY A 44 6.31 2.05 -0.34
C GLY A 44 7.65 1.50 0.10
N ASN A 45 7.66 0.83 1.25
CA ASN A 45 8.86 0.31 1.92
C ASN A 45 9.08 -1.19 1.72
N GLU A 46 8.81 -1.71 0.53
CA GLU A 46 8.89 -3.15 0.23
C GLU A 46 10.27 -3.77 0.46
N ASN A 47 11.31 -2.98 0.58
CA ASN A 47 12.67 -3.47 0.86
C ASN A 47 13.00 -3.55 2.36
N ASP A 48 12.10 -3.14 3.25
CA ASP A 48 12.27 -3.24 4.70
C ASP A 48 12.02 -4.66 5.23
N ARG A 49 12.81 -5.61 4.77
CA ARG A 49 12.68 -7.00 5.19
C ARG A 49 13.67 -7.34 6.30
N PRO A 50 13.25 -8.14 7.31
CA PRO A 50 11.91 -8.73 7.53
C PRO A 50 10.85 -7.69 7.89
N TYR A 51 9.61 -7.92 7.44
CA TYR A 51 8.50 -6.99 7.68
C TYR A 51 8.02 -7.02 9.13
N GLU A 52 7.42 -5.91 9.56
CA GLU A 52 6.78 -5.77 10.87
C GLU A 52 5.34 -5.29 10.70
N PHE A 53 4.44 -5.67 11.64
CA PHE A 53 3.05 -5.19 11.64
C PHE A 53 2.90 -3.76 12.17
N THR A 54 3.92 -3.27 12.81
CA THR A 54 4.00 -1.89 13.30
C THR A 54 5.44 -1.44 13.15
N VAL A 55 5.65 -0.47 12.27
CA VAL A 55 6.98 0.07 12.02
C VAL A 55 7.36 1.06 13.13
N ASP A 56 8.64 1.25 13.32
CA ASP A 56 9.14 2.27 14.24
C ASP A 56 8.98 3.69 13.69
N ALA A 57 9.22 4.67 14.56
CA ALA A 57 9.14 6.08 14.18
C ALA A 57 10.23 6.48 13.15
N ALA A 58 11.38 5.80 13.15
CA ALA A 58 12.47 6.09 12.23
C ALA A 58 12.08 5.73 10.80
N SER A 59 11.43 4.59 10.58
CA SER A 59 10.95 4.16 9.27
C SER A 59 9.96 5.17 8.68
N THR A 60 8.94 5.55 9.45
CA THR A 60 7.95 6.54 8.99
C THR A 60 8.58 7.92 8.74
N ALA A 61 9.48 8.37 9.62
CA ALA A 61 10.18 9.65 9.46
C ALA A 61 11.09 9.64 8.22
N THR A 62 11.80 8.54 7.97
CA THR A 62 12.66 8.41 6.78
C THR A 62 11.84 8.42 5.50
N MET A 63 10.72 7.69 5.45
CA MET A 63 9.84 7.74 4.28
C MET A 63 9.32 9.16 4.03
N ALA A 64 8.92 9.88 5.09
CA ALA A 64 8.48 11.27 4.98
C ALA A 64 9.60 12.19 4.47
N TYR A 65 10.84 11.98 4.93
CA TYR A 65 12.01 12.72 4.46
C TYR A 65 12.26 12.47 2.96
N VAL A 66 12.28 11.21 2.52
CA VAL A 66 12.52 10.85 1.11
C VAL A 66 11.45 11.46 0.20
N ILE A 67 10.17 11.29 0.55
CA ILE A 67 9.06 11.84 -0.25
C ILE A 67 9.09 13.38 -0.23
N GLY A 68 9.38 13.99 0.93
CA GLY A 68 9.51 15.42 1.08
C GLY A 68 10.65 16.01 0.22
N SER A 69 11.77 15.30 0.14
CA SER A 69 12.91 15.67 -0.72
C SER A 69 12.53 15.67 -2.20
N LEU A 70 11.64 14.76 -2.61
CA LEU A 70 11.17 14.63 -4.00
C LEU A 70 9.90 15.43 -4.31
N LYS A 71 9.32 16.15 -3.33
CA LYS A 71 8.01 16.77 -3.46
C LYS A 71 7.86 17.69 -4.67
N ARG A 72 8.92 18.39 -5.06
CA ARG A 72 8.92 19.30 -6.22
C ARG A 72 9.00 18.56 -7.55
N GLU A 73 9.50 17.32 -7.53
CA GLU A 73 9.66 16.46 -8.69
C GLU A 73 8.39 15.67 -9.02
N ILE A 74 7.52 15.47 -8.02
CA ILE A 74 6.25 14.76 -8.19
C ILE A 74 5.27 15.65 -8.95
N LYS A 75 4.90 15.27 -10.18
CA LYS A 75 4.03 16.04 -11.08
C LYS A 75 2.64 15.44 -11.27
N ILE A 76 2.42 14.22 -10.77
CA ILE A 76 1.18 13.45 -10.88
C ILE A 76 0.67 13.09 -9.48
N PRO A 77 -0.60 12.70 -9.32
CA PRO A 77 -1.11 12.21 -8.04
C PRO A 77 -0.21 11.11 -7.45
N PHE A 78 0.01 11.15 -6.15
CA PHE A 78 0.79 10.11 -5.51
C PHE A 78 0.14 9.57 -4.24
N GLY A 79 0.39 8.32 -3.98
CA GLY A 79 -0.03 7.62 -2.78
C GLY A 79 1.15 7.13 -1.96
N VAL A 80 0.85 6.61 -0.78
CA VAL A 80 1.82 6.01 0.13
C VAL A 80 1.31 4.69 0.70
N ASN A 81 2.26 3.81 1.01
CA ASN A 81 2.03 2.55 1.70
C ASN A 81 3.21 2.27 2.65
N VAL A 82 2.92 2.15 3.91
CA VAL A 82 3.85 1.57 4.90
C VAL A 82 3.37 0.16 5.14
N LEU A 83 4.06 -0.81 4.55
CA LEU A 83 3.64 -2.21 4.53
C LEU A 83 3.27 -2.72 5.91
N TRP A 84 2.09 -3.33 6.00
CA TRP A 84 1.48 -3.96 7.17
C TRP A 84 1.09 -2.99 8.29
N ASP A 85 1.34 -1.66 8.15
CA ASP A 85 0.99 -0.67 9.17
C ASP A 85 0.02 0.40 8.65
N PRO A 86 -1.31 0.17 8.77
CA PRO A 86 -2.32 1.15 8.37
C PRO A 86 -2.20 2.50 9.10
N MET A 87 -1.74 2.49 10.36
CA MET A 87 -1.63 3.72 11.13
C MET A 87 -0.47 4.58 10.66
N ALA A 88 0.70 3.97 10.43
CA ALA A 88 1.86 4.65 9.85
C ALA A 88 1.57 5.14 8.42
N THR A 89 0.85 4.34 7.62
CA THR A 89 0.40 4.72 6.27
C THR A 89 -0.44 6.00 6.30
N ILE A 90 -1.43 6.10 7.19
CA ILE A 90 -2.26 7.30 7.36
C ILE A 90 -1.43 8.50 7.85
N ALA A 91 -0.53 8.29 8.82
CA ALA A 91 0.34 9.35 9.32
C ALA A 91 1.27 9.88 8.23
N LEU A 92 1.86 8.99 7.43
CA LEU A 92 2.72 9.34 6.31
C LEU A 92 1.95 10.12 5.23
N ALA A 93 0.73 9.73 4.92
CA ALA A 93 -0.11 10.47 3.96
C ALA A 93 -0.37 11.90 4.43
N ALA A 94 -0.70 12.09 5.71
CA ALA A 94 -0.90 13.40 6.29
C ALA A 94 0.36 14.27 6.23
N ALA A 95 1.53 13.69 6.54
CA ALA A 95 2.79 14.40 6.56
C ALA A 95 3.28 14.81 5.16
N THR A 96 2.98 14.02 4.13
CA THR A 96 3.51 14.21 2.78
C THR A 96 2.52 14.85 1.81
N GLY A 97 1.23 14.89 2.16
CA GLY A 97 0.16 15.35 1.27
C GLY A 97 -0.09 14.36 0.13
N ALA A 98 0.00 13.07 0.41
CA ALA A 98 -0.43 12.02 -0.51
C ALA A 98 -1.93 12.10 -0.75
N THR A 99 -2.37 11.75 -1.96
CA THR A 99 -3.78 11.82 -2.36
C THR A 99 -4.52 10.49 -2.16
N PHE A 100 -3.80 9.41 -1.96
CA PHE A 100 -4.37 8.11 -1.63
C PHE A 100 -3.41 7.27 -0.79
N VAL A 101 -3.99 6.29 -0.11
CA VAL A 101 -3.25 5.26 0.62
C VAL A 101 -3.70 3.88 0.15
N ARG A 102 -2.78 2.95 0.11
CA ARG A 102 -3.06 1.53 -0.09
C ARG A 102 -2.57 0.77 1.11
N GLU A 103 -3.38 -0.12 1.67
CA GLU A 103 -2.97 -1.04 2.72
C GLU A 103 -4.04 -2.12 2.93
N ILE A 104 -3.73 -3.12 3.76
CA ILE A 104 -4.70 -4.06 4.29
C ILE A 104 -5.26 -3.46 5.58
N PHE A 105 -6.49 -2.99 5.54
CA PHE A 105 -7.15 -2.35 6.69
C PHE A 105 -8.11 -3.28 7.43
N THR A 106 -8.48 -4.41 6.81
CA THR A 106 -9.50 -5.35 7.34
C THR A 106 -9.05 -6.79 7.22
N GLY A 107 -9.67 -7.65 7.99
CA GLY A 107 -9.44 -9.09 7.97
C GLY A 107 -8.68 -9.58 9.19
N THR A 108 -8.46 -10.87 9.23
CA THR A 108 -7.59 -11.55 10.20
C THR A 108 -6.79 -12.59 9.45
N TYR A 109 -5.48 -12.58 9.64
CA TYR A 109 -4.56 -13.35 8.82
C TYR A 109 -3.59 -14.14 9.68
N ALA A 110 -3.16 -15.29 9.15
CA ALA A 110 -2.01 -16.05 9.60
C ALA A 110 -0.89 -15.89 8.56
N SER A 111 0.31 -15.50 8.98
CA SER A 111 1.46 -15.26 8.13
C SER A 111 2.75 -15.74 8.77
N ASP A 112 3.87 -15.66 8.05
CA ASP A 112 5.20 -15.92 8.61
C ASP A 112 5.57 -14.98 9.75
N MET A 113 4.96 -13.79 9.78
CA MET A 113 5.13 -12.80 10.86
C MET A 113 4.22 -13.08 12.07
N GLY A 114 3.33 -14.05 12.00
CA GLY A 114 2.35 -14.38 13.04
C GLY A 114 0.92 -13.99 12.68
N PHE A 115 0.07 -13.86 13.70
CA PHE A 115 -1.33 -13.45 13.55
C PHE A 115 -1.44 -11.94 13.43
N TRP A 116 -2.24 -11.49 12.47
CA TRP A 116 -2.46 -10.07 12.22
C TRP A 116 -3.92 -9.74 11.97
N ALA A 117 -4.41 -8.70 12.64
CA ALA A 117 -5.77 -8.24 12.54
C ALA A 117 -5.77 -6.69 12.53
N PRO A 118 -5.62 -6.06 11.36
CA PRO A 118 -5.67 -4.61 11.24
C PRO A 118 -7.05 -4.07 11.60
N ASN A 119 -7.10 -2.80 12.02
CA ASN A 119 -8.31 -2.16 12.48
C ASN A 119 -8.65 -0.94 11.62
N ALA A 120 -9.48 -1.16 10.60
CA ALA A 120 -9.95 -0.08 9.71
C ALA A 120 -10.66 1.05 10.48
N GLY A 121 -11.46 0.68 11.47
CA GLY A 121 -12.18 1.67 12.28
C GLY A 121 -11.24 2.62 13.04
N GLN A 122 -10.11 2.11 13.54
CA GLN A 122 -9.09 2.93 14.19
C GLN A 122 -8.36 3.82 13.15
N ALA A 123 -7.94 3.24 12.03
CA ALA A 123 -7.21 3.94 10.98
C ALA A 123 -8.05 5.08 10.36
N LEU A 124 -9.31 4.82 10.01
CA LEU A 124 -10.19 5.84 9.42
C LEU A 124 -10.57 6.94 10.40
N ARG A 125 -10.74 6.63 11.69
CA ARG A 125 -10.90 7.67 12.72
C ARG A 125 -9.62 8.47 12.92
N TYR A 126 -8.46 7.87 12.77
CA TYR A 126 -7.18 8.58 12.78
C TYR A 126 -7.05 9.51 11.57
N LYS A 127 -7.37 9.03 10.37
CA LYS A 127 -7.48 9.83 9.15
C LYS A 127 -8.34 11.08 9.38
N LYS A 128 -9.52 10.89 9.99
CA LYS A 128 -10.44 12.00 10.33
C LYS A 128 -9.82 12.99 11.30
N ARG A 129 -9.16 12.51 12.37
CA ARG A 129 -8.50 13.40 13.36
C ARG A 129 -7.36 14.21 12.76
N LEU A 130 -6.66 13.67 11.74
CA LEU A 130 -5.60 14.39 11.03
C LEU A 130 -6.12 15.38 9.98
N GLY A 131 -7.42 15.43 9.73
CA GLY A 131 -8.03 16.39 8.79
C GLY A 131 -7.71 16.10 7.32
N ILE A 132 -7.45 14.84 6.97
CA ILE A 132 -7.14 14.39 5.60
C ILE A 132 -8.30 13.57 5.00
N ASP A 133 -9.52 14.07 5.15
CA ASP A 133 -10.73 13.36 4.73
C ASP A 133 -10.79 13.06 3.23
N ASP A 134 -10.15 13.87 2.43
CA ASP A 134 -10.06 13.76 0.96
C ASP A 134 -9.03 12.74 0.45
N VAL A 135 -8.17 12.21 1.33
CA VAL A 135 -7.24 11.14 0.96
C VAL A 135 -8.02 9.85 0.69
N LEU A 136 -7.91 9.30 -0.51
CA LEU A 136 -8.59 8.06 -0.87
C LEU A 136 -7.96 6.85 -0.17
N THR A 137 -8.80 5.90 0.21
CA THR A 137 -8.38 4.67 0.89
C THR A 137 -8.62 3.45 0.00
N LEU A 138 -7.54 2.81 -0.43
CA LEU A 138 -7.55 1.65 -1.29
C LEU A 138 -7.25 0.40 -0.43
N PHE A 139 -8.28 -0.44 -0.22
CA PHE A 139 -8.18 -1.60 0.67
C PHE A 139 -7.79 -2.86 -0.09
N ASN A 140 -6.63 -3.42 0.21
CA ASN A 140 -6.33 -4.77 -0.24
C ASN A 140 -7.16 -5.77 0.60
N VAL A 141 -8.00 -6.56 -0.07
CA VAL A 141 -8.89 -7.56 0.55
C VAL A 141 -8.37 -8.99 0.44
N SER A 142 -7.19 -9.17 -0.16
CA SER A 142 -6.45 -10.43 -0.24
C SER A 142 -4.98 -10.18 0.09
N ALA A 143 -4.56 -10.51 1.32
CA ALA A 143 -3.18 -10.29 1.76
C ALA A 143 -2.20 -11.21 1.03
N GLU A 144 -1.07 -10.65 0.59
CA GLU A 144 0.09 -11.40 0.14
C GLU A 144 0.80 -12.03 1.35
N PHE A 145 1.54 -13.11 1.17
CA PHE A 145 2.31 -13.80 2.23
C PHE A 145 1.49 -14.23 3.46
N ALA A 146 0.16 -14.29 3.35
CA ALA A 146 -0.70 -14.60 4.46
C ALA A 146 -1.96 -15.33 4.00
N ASP A 147 -2.50 -16.18 4.87
CA ASP A 147 -3.79 -16.82 4.67
C ASP A 147 -4.87 -16.16 5.54
N SER A 148 -6.05 -15.95 4.96
CA SER A 148 -7.18 -15.38 5.69
C SER A 148 -7.80 -16.42 6.61
N LEU A 149 -7.96 -16.08 7.88
CA LEU A 149 -8.71 -16.89 8.84
C LEU A 149 -10.23 -16.76 8.67
N ASP A 150 -10.69 -15.78 7.91
CA ASP A 150 -12.08 -15.65 7.50
C ASP A 150 -12.36 -16.56 6.30
N ARG A 151 -13.12 -17.62 6.53
CA ARG A 151 -13.43 -18.65 5.53
C ARG A 151 -14.53 -18.27 4.54
N ARG A 152 -15.09 -17.07 4.66
CA ARG A 152 -16.05 -16.59 3.67
C ARG A 152 -15.36 -16.45 2.30
N PRO A 153 -16.08 -16.70 1.19
CA PRO A 153 -15.55 -16.42 -0.15
C PRO A 153 -15.04 -14.98 -0.28
N LEU A 154 -14.03 -14.76 -1.09
CA LEU A 154 -13.41 -13.44 -1.29
C LEU A 154 -14.43 -12.34 -1.66
N PRO A 155 -15.43 -12.57 -2.54
CA PRO A 155 -16.46 -11.57 -2.83
C PRO A 155 -17.28 -11.16 -1.60
N ASP A 156 -17.59 -12.08 -0.70
CA ASP A 156 -18.35 -11.78 0.51
C ASP A 156 -17.51 -11.01 1.53
N ARG A 157 -16.22 -11.32 1.63
CA ARG A 157 -15.28 -10.54 2.44
C ARG A 157 -15.15 -9.11 1.90
N ALA A 158 -15.02 -8.94 0.59
CA ALA A 158 -14.95 -7.65 -0.07
C ALA A 158 -16.22 -6.82 0.17
N ARG A 159 -17.42 -7.41 0.00
CA ARG A 159 -18.70 -6.74 0.29
C ARG A 159 -18.78 -6.31 1.75
N SER A 160 -18.38 -7.18 2.67
CA SER A 160 -18.35 -6.88 4.10
C SER A 160 -17.39 -5.72 4.40
N ALA A 161 -16.20 -5.70 3.82
CA ALA A 161 -15.23 -4.63 3.98
C ALA A 161 -15.78 -3.28 3.47
N VAL A 162 -16.39 -3.26 2.28
CA VAL A 162 -16.98 -2.05 1.71
C VAL A 162 -18.10 -1.52 2.61
N PHE A 163 -18.98 -2.37 3.09
CA PHE A 163 -20.08 -1.96 3.96
C PHE A 163 -19.60 -1.46 5.34
N SER A 164 -18.70 -2.20 5.97
CA SER A 164 -18.31 -1.94 7.37
C SER A 164 -17.19 -0.90 7.52
N SER A 165 -16.39 -0.71 6.48
CA SER A 165 -15.15 0.06 6.56
C SER A 165 -15.01 1.11 5.45
N ILE A 166 -16.00 1.25 4.58
CA ILE A 166 -16.18 2.35 3.62
C ILE A 166 -14.90 2.75 2.84
N PRO A 167 -14.17 1.80 2.21
CA PRO A 167 -13.05 2.15 1.34
C PRO A 167 -13.53 2.84 0.06
N ASP A 168 -12.65 3.63 -0.56
CA ASP A 168 -12.90 4.25 -1.87
C ASP A 168 -12.70 3.26 -3.01
N ALA A 169 -11.84 2.25 -2.84
CA ALA A 169 -11.62 1.15 -3.77
C ALA A 169 -11.15 -0.11 -3.02
N VAL A 170 -11.26 -1.27 -3.68
CA VAL A 170 -10.69 -2.52 -3.21
C VAL A 170 -9.65 -3.05 -4.19
N LEU A 171 -8.64 -3.74 -3.66
CA LEU A 171 -7.60 -4.38 -4.44
C LEU A 171 -7.61 -5.88 -4.18
N VAL A 172 -7.28 -6.64 -5.21
CA VAL A 172 -7.09 -8.09 -5.16
C VAL A 172 -5.66 -8.41 -5.56
N SER A 173 -4.93 -9.12 -4.70
CA SER A 173 -3.54 -9.53 -4.90
C SER A 173 -3.44 -11.00 -5.29
N GLY A 174 -2.31 -11.36 -5.91
CA GLY A 174 -1.83 -12.74 -5.97
C GLY A 174 -1.35 -13.25 -4.61
N ALA A 175 -0.83 -14.47 -4.57
CA ALA A 175 -0.39 -15.11 -3.33
C ALA A 175 0.86 -14.47 -2.72
N ILE A 176 1.78 -14.02 -3.58
CA ILE A 176 3.03 -13.34 -3.20
C ILE A 176 3.28 -12.16 -4.14
N THR A 177 4.14 -11.23 -3.72
CA THR A 177 4.52 -10.08 -4.55
C THR A 177 5.12 -10.54 -5.88
N GLY A 178 4.59 -10.00 -6.98
CA GLY A 178 4.99 -10.33 -8.36
C GLY A 178 4.12 -11.42 -9.01
N GLU A 179 3.31 -12.15 -8.26
CA GLU A 179 2.30 -13.04 -8.82
C GLU A 179 1.01 -12.26 -9.13
N ALA A 180 0.47 -12.47 -10.33
CA ALA A 180 -0.78 -11.83 -10.73
C ALA A 180 -1.96 -12.33 -9.88
N ALA A 181 -2.87 -11.44 -9.56
CA ALA A 181 -4.18 -11.82 -9.03
C ALA A 181 -4.89 -12.73 -10.05
N LYS A 182 -5.59 -13.74 -9.57
CA LYS A 182 -6.39 -14.61 -10.43
C LYS A 182 -7.53 -13.80 -11.06
N LEU A 183 -7.69 -13.92 -12.37
CA LEU A 183 -8.76 -13.22 -13.10
C LEU A 183 -10.15 -13.54 -12.52
N GLU A 184 -10.36 -14.81 -12.15
CA GLU A 184 -11.61 -15.28 -11.52
C GLU A 184 -11.92 -14.56 -10.21
N ASP A 185 -10.90 -14.26 -9.40
CA ASP A 185 -11.04 -13.52 -8.16
C ASP A 185 -11.42 -12.06 -8.43
N LEU A 186 -10.74 -11.40 -9.38
CA LEU A 186 -11.06 -10.04 -9.81
C LEU A 186 -12.50 -9.92 -10.34
N GLU A 187 -12.88 -10.81 -11.25
CA GLU A 187 -14.23 -10.85 -11.83
C GLU A 187 -15.30 -11.10 -10.77
N SER A 188 -15.07 -12.06 -9.87
CA SER A 188 -16.01 -12.39 -8.81
C SER A 188 -16.21 -11.24 -7.82
N VAL A 189 -15.11 -10.55 -7.44
CA VAL A 189 -15.17 -9.36 -6.58
C VAL A 189 -15.86 -8.21 -7.31
N LYS A 190 -15.52 -7.94 -8.59
CA LYS A 190 -16.17 -6.88 -9.36
C LYS A 190 -17.66 -7.12 -9.55
N LYS A 191 -18.07 -8.37 -9.80
CA LYS A 191 -19.48 -8.75 -9.88
C LYS A 191 -20.23 -8.51 -8.56
N ALA A 192 -19.55 -8.75 -7.43
CA ALA A 192 -20.14 -8.55 -6.10
C ALA A 192 -20.18 -7.06 -5.69
N LEU A 193 -19.35 -6.22 -6.31
CA LEU A 193 -19.18 -4.80 -6.02
C LEU A 193 -19.27 -3.95 -7.30
N PRO A 194 -20.44 -3.89 -7.97
CA PRO A 194 -20.57 -3.21 -9.26
C PRO A 194 -20.24 -1.72 -9.20
N GLU A 195 -20.53 -1.05 -8.08
CA GLU A 195 -20.32 0.39 -7.89
C GLU A 195 -18.93 0.76 -7.33
N THR A 196 -18.22 -0.21 -6.73
CA THR A 196 -16.90 0.05 -6.13
C THR A 196 -15.80 -0.24 -7.16
N PRO A 197 -14.80 0.63 -7.32
CA PRO A 197 -13.62 0.32 -8.12
C PRO A 197 -12.89 -0.92 -7.56
N VAL A 198 -12.53 -1.84 -8.46
CA VAL A 198 -11.74 -3.04 -8.14
C VAL A 198 -10.45 -2.98 -8.96
N LEU A 199 -9.33 -3.11 -8.30
CA LEU A 199 -8.01 -2.96 -8.89
C LEU A 199 -7.22 -4.28 -8.74
N ALA A 200 -6.47 -4.64 -9.77
CA ALA A 200 -5.45 -5.67 -9.64
C ALA A 200 -4.24 -5.10 -8.91
N ASN A 201 -3.77 -5.81 -7.89
CA ASN A 201 -2.59 -5.44 -7.13
C ASN A 201 -1.52 -6.51 -7.34
N THR A 202 -0.32 -6.15 -7.71
CA THR A 202 0.81 -7.04 -8.01
C THR A 202 0.69 -7.85 -9.32
N GLY A 203 1.82 -8.26 -9.86
CA GLY A 203 1.94 -9.16 -11.01
C GLY A 203 1.38 -8.64 -12.33
N VAL A 204 1.03 -7.35 -12.43
CA VAL A 204 0.57 -6.75 -13.68
C VAL A 204 1.76 -6.62 -14.64
N THR A 205 1.60 -7.13 -15.85
CA THR A 205 2.60 -7.10 -16.92
C THR A 205 2.09 -6.26 -18.09
N HIS A 206 2.96 -6.02 -19.06
CA HIS A 206 2.59 -5.36 -20.33
C HIS A 206 1.46 -6.09 -21.09
N GLU A 207 1.37 -7.40 -20.90
CA GLU A 207 0.39 -8.25 -21.57
C GLU A 207 -0.95 -8.31 -20.85
N THR A 208 -0.98 -7.93 -19.56
CA THR A 208 -2.16 -8.02 -18.69
C THR A 208 -2.71 -6.67 -18.23
N ILE A 209 -2.14 -5.56 -18.72
CA ILE A 209 -2.51 -4.20 -18.29
C ILE A 209 -3.81 -3.68 -18.95
N GLU A 210 -4.38 -4.41 -19.91
CA GLU A 210 -5.61 -4.03 -20.61
C GLU A 210 -6.87 -4.24 -19.77
#